data_652f080e5cac287f42f1610ed7b69c0c
#
_entry.id   652f080e5cac287f42f1610ed7b69c0c
#
_cell.length_a   1.000
_cell.length_b   1.000
_cell.length_c   1.000
_cell.angle_alpha   90.00
_cell.angle_beta   90.00
_cell.angle_gamma   90.00
#
_symmetry.space_group_name_H-M   'P 1'
#
loop_
_entity.id
_entity.type
_entity.pdbx_description
1 polymer ?
#
loop_
_entity_poly.entity_id
_entity_poly.type
_entity_poly.pdbx_seq_one_letter_code
_entity_poly.pdbx_strand_id
1 'polypeptide(L)'
;ESELETLLDLFADDATIEDPVGTDLREGKDVLRTFYSEACQGVAKAELTGNPRLAGNEVAFPFKVTAGAPGQEIVINIIDVFKFNDEGKVVTMRAFWGPDNMAS
;
A
#
# COMPACT_ATOMS: atom_id res chain seq x y z
N GLU A 1 -7.08 20.31 -0.20
CA GLU A 1 -6.04 19.34 0.02
C GLU A 1 -6.39 18.01 -0.62
N SER A 2 -5.43 17.38 -1.27
CA SER A 2 -5.69 16.15 -1.99
C SER A 2 -5.61 14.94 -1.05
N GLU A 3 -6.29 13.86 -1.45
CA GLU A 3 -6.20 12.60 -0.72
C GLU A 3 -4.77 12.05 -0.71
N LEU A 4 -4.00 12.35 -1.76
CA LEU A 4 -2.60 11.93 -1.83
C LEU A 4 -1.78 12.57 -0.71
N GLU A 5 -1.96 13.87 -0.47
CA GLU A 5 -1.24 14.56 0.62
C GLU A 5 -1.64 14.00 1.97
N THR A 6 -2.93 13.71 2.17
CA THR A 6 -3.40 13.12 3.41
C THR A 6 -2.75 11.75 3.64
N LEU A 7 -2.66 10.94 2.58
CA LEU A 7 -2.00 9.64 2.68
C LEU A 7 -0.53 9.78 3.02
N LEU A 8 0.18 10.69 2.35
CA LEU A 8 1.62 10.89 2.57
C LEU A 8 1.93 11.38 3.98
N ASP A 9 1.00 12.14 4.59
CA ASP A 9 1.18 12.63 5.95
C ASP A 9 1.18 11.50 6.99
N LEU A 10 0.70 10.32 6.63
CA LEU A 10 0.74 9.15 7.52
C LEU A 10 2.13 8.55 7.62
N PHE A 11 3.03 8.90 6.71
CA PHE A 11 4.36 8.30 6.61
C PHE A 11 5.44 9.20 7.20
N ALA A 12 6.44 8.57 7.79
CA ALA A 12 7.65 9.29 8.21
C ALA A 12 8.41 9.75 6.98
N ASP A 13 9.26 10.77 7.16
CA ASP A 13 10.01 11.34 6.03
C ASP A 13 10.97 10.35 5.38
N ASP A 14 11.47 9.39 6.16
CA ASP A 14 12.41 8.38 5.68
C ASP A 14 11.77 7.00 5.53
N ALA A 15 10.44 6.96 5.41
CA ALA A 15 9.73 5.70 5.29
C ALA A 15 10.15 4.92 4.04
N THR A 16 10.08 3.60 4.15
CA THR A 16 10.40 2.71 3.03
C THR A 16 9.18 1.93 2.59
N ILE A 17 9.13 1.62 1.29
CA ILE A 17 8.10 0.79 0.70
C ILE A 17 8.73 -0.35 -0.08
N GLU A 18 8.22 -1.54 0.17
CA GLU A 18 8.55 -2.73 -0.62
C GLU A 18 7.24 -3.30 -1.15
N ASP A 19 6.98 -3.13 -2.44
CA ASP A 19 5.67 -3.47 -3.02
C ASP A 19 5.84 -3.97 -4.45
N PRO A 20 5.65 -5.28 -4.69
CA PRO A 20 5.52 -6.32 -3.67
C PRO A 20 6.86 -6.66 -3.02
N VAL A 21 6.79 -7.38 -1.91
CA VAL A 21 7.99 -7.87 -1.25
C VAL A 21 8.84 -8.66 -2.24
N GLY A 22 10.14 -8.35 -2.23
CA GLY A 22 11.08 -8.93 -3.20
C GLY A 22 11.52 -7.97 -4.29
N THR A 23 10.84 -6.82 -4.43
CA THR A 23 11.25 -5.79 -5.36
C THR A 23 12.14 -4.76 -4.65
N ASP A 24 12.70 -3.83 -5.43
CA ASP A 24 13.60 -2.82 -4.87
C ASP A 24 12.88 -1.94 -3.85
N LEU A 25 13.58 -1.66 -2.77
CA LEU A 25 13.08 -0.80 -1.71
C LEU A 25 13.01 0.65 -2.20
N ARG A 26 11.87 1.29 -1.92
CA ARG A 26 11.69 2.72 -2.21
C ARG A 26 11.76 3.47 -0.90
N GLU A 27 12.49 4.59 -0.88
CA GLU A 27 12.70 5.33 0.36
C GLU A 27 12.51 6.82 0.15
N GLY A 28 11.85 7.48 1.11
CA GLY A 28 11.71 8.92 1.15
C GLY A 28 10.40 9.44 0.61
N LYS A 29 10.01 10.63 1.07
CA LYS A 29 8.70 11.21 0.74
C LYS A 29 8.50 11.47 -0.76
N ASP A 30 9.55 11.90 -1.45
CA ASP A 30 9.43 12.19 -2.88
C ASP A 30 9.18 10.92 -3.69
N VAL A 31 9.87 9.83 -3.32
CA VAL A 31 9.69 8.54 -3.98
C VAL A 31 8.32 7.98 -3.66
N LEU A 32 7.88 8.13 -2.40
CA LEU A 32 6.54 7.71 -1.98
C LEU A 32 5.46 8.47 -2.76
N ARG A 33 5.65 9.77 -2.95
CA ARG A 33 4.68 10.60 -3.69
C ARG A 33 4.51 10.08 -5.11
N THR A 34 5.62 9.80 -5.78
CA THR A 34 5.59 9.27 -7.14
C THR A 34 4.90 7.90 -7.19
N PHE A 35 5.26 7.02 -6.24
CA PHE A 35 4.70 5.68 -6.19
C PHE A 35 3.18 5.72 -6.01
N TYR A 36 2.69 6.46 -5.02
CA TYR A 36 1.26 6.49 -4.74
C TYR A 36 0.48 7.28 -5.79
N SER A 37 1.10 8.31 -6.36
CA SER A 37 0.46 9.04 -7.45
C SER A 37 0.18 8.13 -8.64
N GLU A 38 1.14 7.30 -8.99
CA GLU A 38 0.98 6.35 -10.10
C GLU A 38 0.02 5.22 -9.74
N ALA A 39 0.13 4.71 -8.52
CA ALA A 39 -0.73 3.62 -8.07
C ALA A 39 -2.20 4.03 -8.04
N CYS A 40 -2.49 5.23 -7.56
CA CYS A 40 -3.86 5.69 -7.44
C CYS A 40 -4.54 5.96 -8.78
N GLN A 41 -3.77 6.20 -9.82
CA GLN A 41 -4.34 6.48 -11.14
C GLN A 41 -5.06 5.29 -11.74
N GLY A 42 -4.60 4.08 -11.44
CA GLY A 42 -5.20 2.88 -12.02
C GLY A 42 -6.17 2.15 -11.10
N VAL A 43 -6.36 2.64 -9.87
CA VAL A 43 -7.19 1.95 -8.88
C VAL A 43 -8.62 2.44 -8.96
N ALA A 44 -9.55 1.53 -9.26
CA ALA A 44 -10.98 1.83 -9.24
C ALA A 44 -11.59 1.63 -7.87
N LYS A 45 -11.05 0.68 -7.08
CA LYS A 45 -11.63 0.31 -5.80
C LYS A 45 -10.61 -0.41 -4.95
N ALA A 46 -10.62 -0.13 -3.65
CA ALA A 46 -9.81 -0.85 -2.67
C ALA A 46 -10.68 -1.14 -1.45
N GLU A 47 -10.68 -2.38 -0.97
CA GLU A 47 -11.54 -2.76 0.14
C GLU A 47 -10.92 -3.84 1.01
N LEU A 48 -11.10 -3.72 2.32
CA LEU A 48 -10.63 -4.74 3.26
C LEU A 48 -11.39 -6.04 3.02
N THR A 49 -10.67 -7.16 3.09
CA THR A 49 -11.28 -8.48 2.95
C THR A 49 -11.25 -9.26 4.27
N GLY A 50 -10.69 -8.67 5.31
CA GLY A 50 -10.66 -9.25 6.64
C GLY A 50 -10.26 -8.21 7.65
N ASN A 51 -10.28 -8.59 8.92
CA ASN A 51 -9.93 -7.67 10.00
C ASN A 51 -8.44 -7.45 10.11
N PRO A 52 -8.00 -6.19 10.32
CA PRO A 52 -6.57 -5.94 10.60
C PRO A 52 -6.12 -6.64 11.89
N ARG A 53 -4.86 -7.03 11.89
CA ARG A 53 -4.22 -7.63 13.07
C ARG A 53 -3.11 -6.70 13.54
N LEU A 54 -3.16 -6.31 14.80
CA LEU A 54 -2.13 -5.46 15.40
C LEU A 54 -1.27 -6.29 16.33
N ALA A 55 0.03 -6.10 16.23
CA ALA A 55 1.00 -6.75 17.12
C ALA A 55 2.18 -5.81 17.30
N GLY A 56 2.45 -5.42 18.56
CA GLY A 56 3.49 -4.45 18.84
C GLY A 56 3.21 -3.13 18.13
N ASN A 57 4.17 -2.67 17.34
CA ASN A 57 4.03 -1.45 16.56
C ASN A 57 3.77 -1.71 15.08
N GLU A 58 3.18 -2.87 14.77
CA GLU A 58 2.90 -3.24 13.39
C GLU A 58 1.44 -3.63 13.23
N VAL A 59 0.93 -3.46 12.02
CA VAL A 59 -0.41 -3.90 11.64
C VAL A 59 -0.33 -4.61 10.30
N ALA A 60 -1.01 -5.76 10.21
CA ALA A 60 -1.15 -6.51 8.96
C ALA A 60 -2.63 -6.57 8.61
N PHE A 61 -2.96 -6.32 7.35
CA PHE A 61 -4.36 -6.34 6.94
C PHE A 61 -4.51 -6.84 5.51
N PRO A 62 -5.52 -7.71 5.26
CA PRO A 62 -5.81 -8.18 3.91
C PRO A 62 -6.76 -7.23 3.21
N PHE A 63 -6.52 -7.00 1.94
CA PHE A 63 -7.43 -6.18 1.14
C PHE A 63 -7.33 -6.59 -0.32
N LYS A 64 -8.27 -6.11 -1.12
CA LYS A 64 -8.19 -6.33 -2.55
C LYS A 64 -8.30 -4.99 -3.28
N VAL A 65 -7.60 -4.90 -4.39
CA VAL A 65 -7.61 -3.74 -5.26
C VAL A 65 -8.18 -4.18 -6.59
N THR A 66 -9.13 -3.38 -7.09
CA THR A 66 -9.65 -3.56 -8.44
C THR A 66 -9.06 -2.42 -9.28
N ALA A 67 -8.35 -2.76 -10.35
CA ALA A 67 -7.64 -1.79 -11.17
C ALA A 67 -7.88 -2.07 -12.65
N GLY A 68 -7.70 -1.04 -13.46
CA GLY A 68 -7.85 -1.15 -14.91
C GLY A 68 -9.10 -0.49 -15.44
N ALA A 69 -9.23 -0.48 -16.76
CA ALA A 69 -10.36 0.14 -17.44
C ALA A 69 -11.62 -0.70 -17.26
N PRO A 70 -12.81 -0.07 -17.32
CA PRO A 70 -14.06 -0.83 -17.27
C PRO A 70 -14.09 -1.92 -18.34
N GLY A 71 -14.45 -3.14 -17.90
CA GLY A 71 -14.47 -4.31 -18.78
C GLY A 71 -13.14 -5.02 -18.90
N GLN A 72 -12.06 -4.44 -18.36
CA GLN A 72 -10.73 -5.02 -18.40
C GLN A 72 -10.08 -4.97 -17.03
N GLU A 73 -10.89 -5.09 -15.99
CA GLU A 73 -10.41 -4.94 -14.62
C GLU A 73 -9.65 -6.16 -14.14
N ILE A 74 -8.66 -5.90 -13.30
CA ILE A 74 -7.88 -6.94 -12.63
C ILE A 74 -8.08 -6.75 -11.13
N VAL A 75 -8.31 -7.86 -10.42
CA VAL A 75 -8.40 -7.87 -8.96
C VAL A 75 -7.11 -8.43 -8.40
N ILE A 76 -6.50 -7.71 -7.47
CA ILE A 76 -5.28 -8.14 -6.81
C ILE A 76 -5.58 -8.30 -5.33
N ASN A 77 -5.34 -9.49 -4.79
CA ASN A 77 -5.49 -9.76 -3.35
C ASN A 77 -4.14 -9.55 -2.68
N ILE A 78 -4.11 -8.66 -1.70
CA ILE A 78 -2.87 -8.16 -1.10
C ILE A 78 -2.96 -8.25 0.41
N ILE A 79 -1.81 -8.47 1.06
CA ILE A 79 -1.68 -8.26 2.50
C ILE A 79 -0.60 -7.20 2.68
N ASP A 80 -0.96 -6.10 3.34
CA ASP A 80 0.00 -5.06 3.70
C ASP A 80 0.41 -5.21 5.15
N VAL A 81 1.69 -4.92 5.43
CA VAL A 81 2.21 -4.82 6.78
C VAL A 81 2.81 -3.44 6.93
N PHE A 82 2.28 -2.68 7.90
CA PHE A 82 2.77 -1.34 8.23
C PHE A 82 3.46 -1.38 9.59
N LYS A 83 4.63 -0.76 9.68
CA LYS A 83 5.32 -0.58 10.95
C LYS A 83 5.34 0.91 11.28
N PHE A 84 5.08 1.25 12.53
CA PHE A 84 4.96 2.63 13.00
C PHE A 84 6.10 2.99 13.94
N ASN A 85 6.46 4.29 13.94
CA ASN A 85 7.41 4.80 14.93
C ASN A 85 6.64 5.31 16.15
N ASP A 86 7.38 5.87 17.12
CA ASP A 86 6.79 6.35 18.38
C ASP A 86 5.86 7.54 18.19
N GLU A 87 5.94 8.21 17.05
CA GLU A 87 5.07 9.33 16.72
C GLU A 87 3.82 8.91 15.97
N GLY A 88 3.65 7.60 15.73
CA GLY A 88 2.49 7.09 15.01
C GLY A 88 2.59 7.21 13.51
N LYS A 89 3.78 7.47 12.98
CA LYS A 89 3.99 7.54 11.53
C LYS A 89 4.48 6.21 11.00
N VAL A 90 4.09 5.88 9.77
CA VAL A 90 4.53 4.65 9.12
C VAL A 90 6.00 4.80 8.71
N VAL A 91 6.84 3.89 9.16
CA VAL A 91 8.26 3.87 8.77
C VAL A 91 8.56 2.77 7.76
N THR A 92 7.72 1.74 7.71
CA THR A 92 7.91 0.64 6.77
C THR A 92 6.55 0.19 6.26
N MET A 93 6.42 0.04 4.95
CA MET A 93 5.25 -0.57 4.34
C MET A 93 5.74 -1.71 3.46
N ARG A 94 5.15 -2.89 3.66
CA ARG A 94 5.46 -4.07 2.87
C ARG A 94 4.16 -4.65 2.35
N ALA A 95 4.11 -4.89 1.03
CA ALA A 95 2.92 -5.44 0.39
C ALA A 95 3.25 -6.85 -0.10
N PHE A 96 2.39 -7.80 0.25
CA PHE A 96 2.58 -9.20 -0.10
C PHE A 96 1.55 -9.60 -1.14
N TRP A 97 2.01 -9.79 -2.37
CA TRP A 97 1.20 -10.31 -3.45
C TRP A 97 2.12 -10.77 -4.58
N GLY A 98 1.60 -11.60 -5.44
CA GLY A 98 2.32 -12.11 -6.61
C GLY A 98 1.33 -12.49 -7.71
N PRO A 99 1.81 -13.07 -8.82
CA PRO A 99 0.93 -13.42 -9.94
C PRO A 99 -0.24 -14.33 -9.55
N ASP A 100 -0.05 -15.18 -8.54
CA ASP A 100 -1.11 -16.09 -8.08
C ASP A 100 -2.24 -15.35 -7.38
N ASN A 101 -2.03 -14.09 -7.01
CA ASN A 101 -3.03 -13.29 -6.28
C ASN A 101 -3.79 -12.35 -7.22
N MET A 102 -3.60 -12.46 -8.51
CA MET A 102 -4.23 -11.62 -9.52
C MET A 102 -5.28 -12.42 -10.29
N ALA A 103 -6.42 -11.78 -10.55
CA ALA A 103 -7.51 -12.38 -11.32
C ALA A 103 -8.16 -11.30 -12.18
N SER A 104 -8.67 -11.71 -13.35
CA SER A 104 -9.39 -10.79 -14.24
C SER A 104 -10.86 -11.11 -14.32
#